data_1aaac4b476baa3bf6db31aef31dfd30b
#
_entry.id   1aaac4b476baa3bf6db31aef31dfd30b
#
_cell.length_a   1.000
_cell.length_b   1.000
_cell.length_c   1.000
_cell.angle_alpha   90.00
_cell.angle_beta   90.00
_cell.angle_gamma   90.00
#
_symmetry.space_group_name_H-M   'P 1'
#
loop_
_entity.id
_entity.type
_entity.pdbx_description
1 polymer ?
#
loop_
_entity_poly.entity_id
_entity_poly.type
_entity_poly.pdbx_seq_one_letter_code
_entity_poly.pdbx_strand_id
1 'polypeptide(L)'
;MQTNNKMAVAPVGKLIWQMSIPPLISMFLQYSYNLIDSAFVARLSENALIAVSLAFPITTLMNAASIWIGVGVNVLIAGYLGQKKQDDANTTVTHGLLLAFGIGALLNLLALLIMKPYFRAFTNNEEIYQLSIAYMSVCSFMQIPNMVHIAIQKMIQATGNMVAPMWFQIAGVVVNFVFDPILIFGIGIFPAMGIRGAAVATVAGYLLSMILAFALLLGKKQKVQVKIKGFHLQKWLIGRIFTLGLPSFIMNALSSFMVTFVNFFLVAYSDTAIAFFGAYFKVQQLIVMTVNGLIQGCLPIMRFNYGAGNRDRLHSAFRYGTALVSGMMILGTLTVILFPAQLLGLFTASEAMRSFGISAMRIMAVSYLFCGWSTMISTYLQATEQVFPSILIQLLRQFLLLISFMWGLEKLLKITGIWLSFPVTETATFVLALLIFRAGRKKETLCSGTKTQ
;
A
#
# COMPACT_ATOMS: atom_id res chain seq x y z
N MET A 1 -16.76 -28.97 14.45
CA MET A 1 -16.45 -27.93 15.45
C MET A 1 -16.64 -26.56 14.83
N GLN A 2 -17.69 -25.85 15.21
CA GLN A 2 -17.94 -24.47 14.78
C GLN A 2 -16.90 -23.60 15.50
N THR A 3 -15.80 -23.29 14.83
CA THR A 3 -14.89 -22.25 15.31
C THR A 3 -15.62 -20.92 15.21
N ASN A 4 -16.09 -20.40 16.35
CA ASN A 4 -16.64 -19.05 16.46
C ASN A 4 -15.59 -18.07 15.91
N ASN A 5 -15.78 -17.59 14.68
CA ASN A 5 -14.83 -16.66 14.09
C ASN A 5 -14.90 -15.35 14.88
N LYS A 6 -13.78 -14.89 15.44
CA LYS A 6 -13.71 -13.66 16.23
C LYS A 6 -14.35 -12.47 15.50
N MET A 7 -14.31 -12.44 14.16
CA MET A 7 -14.93 -11.40 13.34
C MET A 7 -16.46 -11.38 13.45
N ALA A 8 -17.09 -12.52 13.84
CA ALA A 8 -18.54 -12.62 14.02
C ALA A 8 -19.01 -12.15 15.41
N VAL A 9 -18.20 -12.41 16.45
CA VAL A 9 -18.69 -12.33 17.85
C VAL A 9 -17.96 -11.31 18.73
N ALA A 10 -16.65 -11.03 18.47
CA ALA A 10 -15.88 -10.14 19.32
C ALA A 10 -16.41 -8.69 19.28
N PRO A 11 -16.30 -7.91 20.37
CA PRO A 11 -16.64 -6.47 20.36
C PRO A 11 -15.85 -5.75 19.26
N VAL A 12 -16.57 -5.01 18.41
CA VAL A 12 -16.01 -4.46 17.15
C VAL A 12 -14.83 -3.53 17.39
N GLY A 13 -14.91 -2.64 18.38
CA GLY A 13 -13.83 -1.71 18.71
C GLY A 13 -12.53 -2.45 19.10
N LYS A 14 -12.62 -3.45 20.02
CA LYS A 14 -11.49 -4.27 20.45
C LYS A 14 -10.92 -5.08 19.28
N LEU A 15 -11.79 -5.61 18.43
CA LEU A 15 -11.41 -6.39 17.27
C LEU A 15 -10.60 -5.56 16.26
N ILE A 16 -11.05 -4.32 15.96
CA ILE A 16 -10.34 -3.42 15.05
C ILE A 16 -8.93 -3.13 15.58
N TRP A 17 -8.78 -2.79 16.87
CA TRP A 17 -7.46 -2.57 17.47
C TRP A 17 -6.56 -3.82 17.35
N GLN A 18 -7.08 -4.99 17.73
CA GLN A 18 -6.33 -6.24 17.64
C GLN A 18 -5.92 -6.60 16.20
N MET A 19 -6.73 -6.25 15.22
CA MET A 19 -6.46 -6.54 13.81
C MET A 19 -5.63 -5.45 13.12
N SER A 20 -5.56 -4.24 13.66
CA SER A 20 -4.83 -3.13 13.05
C SER A 20 -3.41 -2.95 13.60
N ILE A 21 -3.17 -3.22 14.88
CA ILE A 21 -1.85 -3.07 15.49
C ILE A 21 -0.76 -3.90 14.80
N PRO A 22 -0.95 -5.22 14.52
CA PRO A 22 0.10 -5.99 13.87
C PRO A 22 0.48 -5.47 12.46
N PRO A 23 -0.45 -5.14 11.55
CA PRO A 23 -0.10 -4.49 10.29
C PRO A 23 0.61 -3.15 10.46
N LEU A 24 0.21 -2.33 11.45
CA LEU A 24 0.88 -1.06 11.75
C LEU A 24 2.35 -1.27 12.12
N ILE A 25 2.64 -2.22 13.00
CA ILE A 25 4.02 -2.55 13.40
C ILE A 25 4.81 -3.02 12.18
N SER A 26 4.25 -3.92 11.38
CA SER A 26 4.91 -4.43 10.16
C SER A 26 5.23 -3.31 9.18
N MET A 27 4.29 -2.40 8.93
CA MET A 27 4.48 -1.29 8.00
C MET A 27 5.50 -0.29 8.52
N PHE A 28 5.51 -0.01 9.82
CA PHE A 28 6.51 0.85 10.44
C PHE A 28 7.92 0.28 10.26
N LEU A 29 8.10 -0.99 10.56
CA LEU A 29 9.39 -1.67 10.39
C LEU A 29 9.83 -1.70 8.93
N GLN A 30 8.90 -1.98 8.01
CA GLN A 30 9.19 -1.98 6.57
C GLN A 30 9.59 -0.59 6.06
N TYR A 31 8.93 0.47 6.54
CA TYR A 31 9.28 1.83 6.15
C TYR A 31 10.65 2.24 6.71
N SER A 32 10.91 1.93 7.99
CA SER A 32 12.21 2.19 8.63
C SER A 32 13.34 1.45 7.91
N TYR A 33 13.10 0.21 7.53
CA TYR A 33 14.05 -0.57 6.74
C TYR A 33 14.37 0.09 5.39
N ASN A 34 13.36 0.49 4.61
CA ASN A 34 13.59 1.14 3.32
C ASN A 34 14.45 2.42 3.44
N LEU A 35 14.30 3.13 4.55
CA LEU A 35 15.11 4.32 4.83
C LEU A 35 16.57 3.96 5.11
N ILE A 36 16.79 2.88 5.87
CA ILE A 36 18.13 2.39 6.26
C ILE A 36 18.85 1.79 5.04
N ASP A 37 18.18 0.97 4.23
CA ASP A 37 18.70 0.42 2.98
C ASP A 37 19.20 1.55 2.04
N SER A 38 18.37 2.57 1.85
CA SER A 38 18.76 3.75 1.07
C SER A 38 19.98 4.46 1.64
N ALA A 39 20.14 4.50 2.97
CA ALA A 39 21.32 5.09 3.63
C ALA A 39 22.58 4.24 3.44
N PHE A 40 22.48 2.92 3.42
CA PHE A 40 23.62 2.04 3.09
C PHE A 40 24.04 2.18 1.64
N VAL A 41 23.09 2.21 0.70
CA VAL A 41 23.38 2.42 -0.73
C VAL A 41 24.03 3.80 -0.97
N ALA A 42 23.56 4.84 -0.29
CA ALA A 42 24.16 6.18 -0.39
C ALA A 42 25.63 6.23 0.05
N ARG A 43 26.07 5.34 0.94
CA ARG A 43 27.48 5.23 1.36
C ARG A 43 28.37 4.55 0.32
N LEU A 44 27.82 3.85 -0.66
CA LEU A 44 28.62 3.27 -1.75
C LEU A 44 29.10 4.35 -2.71
N SER A 45 28.17 5.08 -3.30
CA SER A 45 28.42 6.23 -4.17
C SER A 45 27.11 6.97 -4.46
N GLU A 46 27.23 8.22 -4.88
CA GLU A 46 26.10 9.01 -5.37
C GLU A 46 25.45 8.34 -6.59
N ASN A 47 26.24 7.79 -7.51
CA ASN A 47 25.78 7.08 -8.69
C ASN A 47 24.96 5.83 -8.33
N ALA A 48 25.33 5.12 -7.26
CA ALA A 48 24.57 3.96 -6.78
C ALA A 48 23.19 4.40 -6.24
N LEU A 49 23.11 5.50 -5.50
CA LEU A 49 21.84 6.04 -5.02
C LEU A 49 20.94 6.50 -6.17
N ILE A 50 21.50 7.13 -7.20
CA ILE A 50 20.77 7.52 -8.41
C ILE A 50 20.24 6.26 -9.12
N ALA A 51 21.05 5.20 -9.25
CA ALA A 51 20.64 3.95 -9.88
C ALA A 51 19.45 3.29 -9.19
N VAL A 52 19.44 3.22 -7.86
CA VAL A 52 18.29 2.70 -7.07
C VAL A 52 17.07 3.61 -7.23
N SER A 53 17.28 4.92 -7.26
CA SER A 53 16.18 5.88 -7.47
C SER A 53 15.53 5.73 -8.85
N LEU A 54 16.31 5.44 -9.90
CA LEU A 54 15.78 5.15 -11.23
C LEU A 54 15.02 3.82 -11.28
N ALA A 55 15.39 2.83 -10.46
CA ALA A 55 14.69 1.55 -10.37
C ALA A 55 13.36 1.63 -9.56
N PHE A 56 13.22 2.64 -8.68
CA PHE A 56 12.11 2.79 -7.76
C PHE A 56 10.71 2.78 -8.41
N PRO A 57 10.45 3.45 -9.55
CA PRO A 57 9.14 3.38 -10.20
C PRO A 57 8.74 1.97 -10.63
N ILE A 58 9.69 1.20 -11.17
CA ILE A 58 9.44 -0.19 -11.60
C ILE A 58 9.11 -1.06 -10.38
N THR A 59 9.93 -1.01 -9.33
CA THR A 59 9.73 -1.81 -8.12
C THR A 59 8.43 -1.44 -7.40
N THR A 60 8.04 -0.16 -7.41
CA THR A 60 6.77 0.31 -6.85
C THR A 60 5.58 -0.23 -7.62
N LEU A 61 5.63 -0.24 -8.96
CA LEU A 61 4.57 -0.80 -9.78
C LEU A 61 4.44 -2.32 -9.59
N MET A 62 5.58 -3.03 -9.49
CA MET A 62 5.61 -4.46 -9.20
C MET A 62 4.99 -4.76 -7.81
N ASN A 63 5.27 -3.92 -6.81
CA ASN A 63 4.67 -4.04 -5.48
C ASN A 63 3.16 -3.75 -5.51
N ALA A 64 2.73 -2.74 -6.26
CA ALA A 64 1.31 -2.44 -6.46
C ALA A 64 0.54 -3.63 -7.07
N ALA A 65 1.15 -4.34 -8.03
CA ALA A 65 0.58 -5.57 -8.61
C ALA A 65 0.47 -6.70 -7.57
N SER A 66 1.44 -6.83 -6.66
CA SER A 66 1.39 -7.80 -5.56
C SER A 66 0.22 -7.50 -4.60
N ILE A 67 0.02 -6.23 -4.28
CA ILE A 67 -1.11 -5.76 -3.47
C ILE A 67 -2.44 -6.00 -4.20
N TRP A 68 -2.49 -5.81 -5.52
CA TRP A 68 -3.68 -6.05 -6.33
C TRP A 68 -4.24 -7.46 -6.12
N ILE A 69 -3.42 -8.47 -6.39
CA ILE A 69 -3.83 -9.88 -6.24
C ILE A 69 -4.12 -10.20 -4.78
N GLY A 70 -3.24 -9.77 -3.87
CA GLY A 70 -3.39 -10.03 -2.44
C GLY A 70 -4.69 -9.49 -1.86
N VAL A 71 -5.07 -8.25 -2.17
CA VAL A 71 -6.32 -7.65 -1.66
C VAL A 71 -7.55 -8.27 -2.31
N GLY A 72 -7.51 -8.59 -3.62
CA GLY A 72 -8.60 -9.29 -4.29
C GLY A 72 -8.91 -10.63 -3.64
N VAL A 73 -7.89 -11.42 -3.34
CA VAL A 73 -7.99 -12.70 -2.63
C VAL A 73 -8.51 -12.50 -1.20
N ASN A 74 -8.00 -11.49 -0.47
CA ASN A 74 -8.46 -11.17 0.89
C ASN A 74 -9.96 -10.89 0.94
N VAL A 75 -10.46 -10.02 0.06
CA VAL A 75 -11.87 -9.62 0.01
C VAL A 75 -12.76 -10.83 -0.29
N LEU A 76 -12.37 -11.71 -1.22
CA LEU A 76 -13.14 -12.90 -1.55
C LEU A 76 -13.16 -13.90 -0.39
N ILE A 77 -12.01 -14.25 0.17
CA ILE A 77 -11.91 -15.21 1.28
C ILE A 77 -12.71 -14.71 2.48
N ALA A 78 -12.55 -13.44 2.88
CA ALA A 78 -13.30 -12.89 4.00
C ALA A 78 -14.81 -12.94 3.78
N GLY A 79 -15.25 -12.66 2.54
CA GLY A 79 -16.66 -12.74 2.15
C GLY A 79 -17.21 -14.17 2.20
N TYR A 80 -16.49 -15.16 1.65
CA TYR A 80 -16.90 -16.56 1.67
C TYR A 80 -16.92 -17.14 3.09
N LEU A 81 -15.94 -16.79 3.92
CA LEU A 81 -15.94 -17.18 5.33
C LEU A 81 -17.14 -16.57 6.08
N GLY A 82 -17.53 -15.34 5.76
CA GLY A 82 -18.76 -14.73 6.28
C GLY A 82 -20.02 -15.47 5.87
N GLN A 83 -20.08 -15.92 4.61
CA GLN A 83 -21.17 -16.75 4.05
C GLN A 83 -21.12 -18.23 4.51
N LYS A 84 -20.14 -18.62 5.31
CA LYS A 84 -19.88 -20.03 5.71
C LYS A 84 -19.55 -20.96 4.54
N LYS A 85 -19.08 -20.42 3.42
CA LYS A 85 -18.68 -21.17 2.20
C LYS A 85 -17.19 -21.51 2.26
N GLN A 86 -16.83 -22.51 3.07
CA GLN A 86 -15.43 -22.88 3.33
C GLN A 86 -14.73 -23.39 2.07
N ASP A 87 -15.42 -24.17 1.22
CA ASP A 87 -14.86 -24.72 -0.02
C ASP A 87 -14.51 -23.63 -1.04
N ASP A 88 -15.37 -22.61 -1.18
CA ASP A 88 -15.12 -21.48 -2.07
C ASP A 88 -13.93 -20.64 -1.55
N ALA A 89 -13.81 -20.48 -0.23
CA ALA A 89 -12.65 -19.85 0.38
C ALA A 89 -11.34 -20.60 0.08
N ASN A 90 -11.34 -21.93 0.23
CA ASN A 90 -10.16 -22.78 -0.04
C ASN A 90 -9.82 -22.79 -1.55
N THR A 91 -10.83 -22.83 -2.43
CA THR A 91 -10.64 -22.72 -3.88
C THR A 91 -10.01 -21.37 -4.25
N THR A 92 -10.43 -20.28 -3.58
CA THR A 92 -9.86 -18.94 -3.79
C THR A 92 -8.39 -18.87 -3.36
N VAL A 93 -8.00 -19.57 -2.29
CA VAL A 93 -6.57 -19.68 -1.87
C VAL A 93 -5.73 -20.26 -2.98
N THR A 94 -6.16 -21.38 -3.58
CA THR A 94 -5.41 -22.06 -4.65
C THR A 94 -5.29 -21.17 -5.90
N HIS A 95 -6.38 -20.52 -6.32
CA HIS A 95 -6.35 -19.57 -7.45
C HIS A 95 -5.44 -18.38 -7.16
N GLY A 96 -5.49 -17.84 -5.93
CA GLY A 96 -4.64 -16.72 -5.51
C GLY A 96 -3.16 -17.06 -5.54
N LEU A 97 -2.78 -18.28 -5.12
CA LEU A 97 -1.38 -18.75 -5.22
C LEU A 97 -0.95 -18.89 -6.68
N LEU A 98 -1.76 -19.53 -7.52
CA LEU A 98 -1.44 -19.68 -8.94
C LEU A 98 -1.27 -18.33 -9.63
N LEU A 99 -2.15 -17.37 -9.35
CA LEU A 99 -2.04 -16.02 -9.90
C LEU A 99 -0.79 -15.31 -9.38
N ALA A 100 -0.47 -15.45 -8.10
CA ALA A 100 0.73 -14.85 -7.52
C ALA A 100 2.02 -15.38 -8.19
N PHE A 101 2.12 -16.68 -8.39
CA PHE A 101 3.24 -17.26 -9.11
C PHE A 101 3.25 -16.86 -10.59
N GLY A 102 2.13 -17.01 -11.30
CA GLY A 102 2.05 -16.75 -12.74
C GLY A 102 2.30 -15.29 -13.09
N ILE A 103 1.66 -14.37 -12.40
CA ILE A 103 1.83 -12.92 -12.63
C ILE A 103 3.20 -12.48 -12.11
N GLY A 104 3.69 -13.02 -10.98
CA GLY A 104 5.04 -12.77 -10.49
C GLY A 104 6.10 -13.15 -11.51
N ALA A 105 5.97 -14.32 -12.14
CA ALA A 105 6.87 -14.76 -13.21
C ALA A 105 6.75 -13.87 -14.46
N LEU A 106 5.54 -13.50 -14.86
CA LEU A 106 5.31 -12.60 -15.98
C LEU A 106 5.94 -11.21 -15.74
N LEU A 107 5.73 -10.62 -14.57
CA LEU A 107 6.31 -9.32 -14.23
C LEU A 107 7.83 -9.37 -14.10
N ASN A 108 8.39 -10.48 -13.60
CA ASN A 108 9.82 -10.72 -13.61
C ASN A 108 10.36 -10.70 -15.05
N LEU A 109 9.75 -11.48 -15.95
CA LEU A 109 10.15 -11.51 -17.36
C LEU A 109 10.03 -10.14 -18.01
N LEU A 110 8.91 -9.44 -17.81
CA LEU A 110 8.71 -8.09 -18.35
C LEU A 110 9.76 -7.10 -17.82
N ALA A 111 10.09 -7.15 -16.52
CA ALA A 111 11.12 -6.30 -15.93
C ALA A 111 12.49 -6.55 -16.59
N LEU A 112 12.88 -7.81 -16.80
CA LEU A 112 14.12 -8.17 -17.47
C LEU A 112 14.18 -7.71 -18.94
N LEU A 113 13.04 -7.75 -19.65
CA LEU A 113 12.96 -7.30 -21.05
C LEU A 113 13.00 -5.77 -21.18
N ILE A 114 12.34 -5.07 -20.26
CA ILE A 114 12.13 -3.61 -20.36
C ILE A 114 13.28 -2.84 -19.69
N MET A 115 14.01 -3.40 -18.72
CA MET A 115 14.99 -2.66 -17.92
C MET A 115 16.07 -1.97 -18.78
N LYS A 116 16.57 -2.61 -19.84
CA LYS A 116 17.63 -2.03 -20.70
C LYS A 116 17.16 -0.78 -21.44
N PRO A 117 16.06 -0.82 -22.25
CA PRO A 117 15.57 0.37 -22.93
C PRO A 117 15.07 1.43 -21.94
N TYR A 118 14.50 1.02 -20.80
CA TYR A 118 14.04 1.95 -19.77
C TYR A 118 15.21 2.76 -19.21
N PHE A 119 16.25 2.13 -18.66
CA PHE A 119 17.35 2.88 -18.07
C PHE A 119 18.13 3.70 -19.11
N ARG A 120 18.24 3.23 -20.34
CA ARG A 120 18.88 4.02 -21.42
C ARG A 120 18.10 5.29 -21.78
N ALA A 121 16.78 5.29 -21.60
CA ALA A 121 15.95 6.47 -21.81
C ALA A 121 16.10 7.52 -20.69
N PHE A 122 16.52 7.12 -19.48
CA PHE A 122 16.61 8.00 -18.31
C PHE A 122 18.04 8.45 -17.95
N THR A 123 19.08 7.79 -18.47
CA THR A 123 20.46 8.20 -18.20
C THR A 123 21.39 7.95 -19.39
N ASN A 124 22.25 8.93 -19.65
CA ASN A 124 23.36 8.83 -20.60
C ASN A 124 24.69 8.48 -19.89
N ASN A 125 24.71 8.48 -18.54
CA ASN A 125 25.89 8.10 -17.77
C ASN A 125 26.02 6.57 -17.75
N GLU A 126 27.09 6.05 -18.33
CA GLU A 126 27.31 4.60 -18.45
C GLU A 126 27.47 3.91 -17.10
N GLU A 127 28.09 4.54 -16.12
CA GLU A 127 28.25 3.98 -14.78
C GLU A 127 26.89 3.81 -14.10
N ILE A 128 26.04 4.86 -14.09
CA ILE A 128 24.68 4.82 -13.53
C ILE A 128 23.85 3.76 -14.25
N TYR A 129 23.96 3.68 -15.58
CA TYR A 129 23.27 2.66 -16.38
C TYR A 129 23.67 1.24 -15.95
N GLN A 130 24.98 0.94 -15.85
CA GLN A 130 25.47 -0.37 -15.44
C GLN A 130 25.06 -0.73 -14.00
N LEU A 131 25.12 0.24 -13.07
CA LEU A 131 24.65 0.05 -11.71
C LEU A 131 23.13 -0.22 -11.64
N SER A 132 22.34 0.48 -12.45
CA SER A 132 20.88 0.27 -12.53
C SER A 132 20.53 -1.12 -13.07
N ILE A 133 21.22 -1.56 -14.12
CA ILE A 133 21.07 -2.92 -14.67
C ILE A 133 21.50 -3.98 -13.63
N ALA A 134 22.64 -3.77 -12.98
CA ALA A 134 23.15 -4.69 -11.96
C ALA A 134 22.18 -4.85 -10.78
N TYR A 135 21.59 -3.76 -10.31
CA TYR A 135 20.57 -3.75 -9.27
C TYR A 135 19.27 -4.41 -9.72
N MET A 136 18.70 -3.94 -10.84
CA MET A 136 17.38 -4.38 -11.29
C MET A 136 17.38 -5.83 -11.78
N SER A 137 18.49 -6.34 -12.35
CA SER A 137 18.60 -7.75 -12.74
C SER A 137 18.40 -8.70 -11.56
N VAL A 138 18.87 -8.33 -10.37
CA VAL A 138 18.67 -9.11 -9.14
C VAL A 138 17.29 -8.82 -8.56
N CYS A 139 16.89 -7.55 -8.45
CA CYS A 139 15.59 -7.16 -7.90
C CYS A 139 14.41 -7.74 -8.69
N SER A 140 14.54 -7.98 -10.00
CA SER A 140 13.46 -8.61 -10.77
C SER A 140 13.08 -9.98 -10.20
N PHE A 141 14.04 -10.78 -9.70
CA PHE A 141 13.77 -12.09 -9.11
C PHE A 141 13.03 -12.00 -7.76
N MET A 142 13.02 -10.84 -7.09
CA MET A 142 12.24 -10.66 -5.86
C MET A 142 10.73 -10.69 -6.10
N GLN A 143 10.27 -10.49 -7.35
CA GLN A 143 8.84 -10.31 -7.63
C GLN A 143 8.01 -11.57 -7.34
N ILE A 144 8.51 -12.76 -7.67
CA ILE A 144 7.81 -13.99 -7.35
C ILE A 144 7.68 -14.18 -5.84
N PRO A 145 8.77 -14.20 -5.03
CA PRO A 145 8.65 -14.34 -3.59
C PRO A 145 7.86 -13.20 -2.93
N ASN A 146 8.01 -11.97 -3.39
CA ASN A 146 7.23 -10.84 -2.89
C ASN A 146 5.74 -11.02 -3.15
N MET A 147 5.35 -11.37 -4.37
CA MET A 147 3.95 -11.52 -4.73
C MET A 147 3.28 -12.67 -4.00
N VAL A 148 3.99 -13.79 -3.87
CA VAL A 148 3.49 -14.98 -3.19
C VAL A 148 3.34 -14.73 -1.68
N HIS A 149 4.36 -14.14 -1.03
CA HIS A 149 4.24 -13.89 0.41
C HIS A 149 3.14 -12.87 0.72
N ILE A 150 2.97 -11.80 -0.09
CA ILE A 150 1.86 -10.84 0.06
C ILE A 150 0.51 -11.52 -0.15
N ALA A 151 0.37 -12.39 -1.16
CA ALA A 151 -0.86 -13.14 -1.37
C ALA A 151 -1.20 -14.00 -0.14
N ILE A 152 -0.26 -14.77 0.37
CA ILE A 152 -0.46 -15.59 1.59
C ILE A 152 -0.75 -14.72 2.81
N GLN A 153 -0.02 -13.62 2.98
CA GLN A 153 -0.29 -12.63 4.02
C GLN A 153 -1.77 -12.21 4.01
N LYS A 154 -2.28 -11.83 2.85
CA LYS A 154 -3.65 -11.36 2.68
C LYS A 154 -4.69 -12.48 2.86
N MET A 155 -4.38 -13.73 2.46
CA MET A 155 -5.21 -14.91 2.73
C MET A 155 -5.39 -15.14 4.22
N ILE A 156 -4.30 -15.09 4.98
CA ILE A 156 -4.31 -15.33 6.42
C ILE A 156 -5.01 -14.16 7.15
N GLN A 157 -4.74 -12.93 6.74
CA GLN A 157 -5.43 -11.73 7.26
C GLN A 157 -6.96 -11.82 7.07
N ALA A 158 -7.43 -12.37 5.94
CA ALA A 158 -8.85 -12.58 5.66
C ALA A 158 -9.53 -13.53 6.68
N THR A 159 -8.78 -14.39 7.35
CA THR A 159 -9.29 -15.27 8.41
C THR A 159 -9.40 -14.61 9.79
N GLY A 160 -8.95 -13.36 9.91
CA GLY A 160 -8.86 -12.61 11.16
C GLY A 160 -7.55 -12.80 11.93
N ASN A 161 -6.57 -13.50 11.36
CA ASN A 161 -5.24 -13.66 11.96
C ASN A 161 -4.28 -12.63 11.36
N MET A 162 -3.96 -11.57 12.12
CA MET A 162 -3.03 -10.52 11.70
C MET A 162 -1.63 -10.69 12.29
N VAL A 163 -1.50 -11.46 13.36
CA VAL A 163 -0.24 -11.62 14.10
C VAL A 163 0.74 -12.52 13.34
N ALA A 164 0.25 -13.62 12.78
CA ALA A 164 1.12 -14.54 12.05
C ALA A 164 1.75 -13.90 10.79
N PRO A 165 0.99 -13.17 9.95
CA PRO A 165 1.57 -12.39 8.86
C PRO A 165 2.60 -11.35 9.29
N MET A 166 2.39 -10.69 10.44
CA MET A 166 3.36 -9.76 11.00
C MET A 166 4.71 -10.43 11.23
N TRP A 167 4.72 -11.62 11.83
CA TRP A 167 5.97 -12.30 12.20
C TRP A 167 6.80 -12.71 10.98
N PHE A 168 6.21 -13.28 9.93
CA PHE A 168 7.02 -13.66 8.77
C PHE A 168 7.48 -12.43 7.96
N GLN A 169 6.72 -11.34 7.99
CA GLN A 169 7.15 -10.08 7.39
C GLN A 169 8.31 -9.46 8.18
N ILE A 170 8.23 -9.45 9.52
CA ILE A 170 9.33 -8.98 10.38
C ILE A 170 10.59 -9.82 10.15
N ALA A 171 10.46 -11.15 10.08
CA ALA A 171 11.60 -12.03 9.83
C ALA A 171 12.30 -11.67 8.50
N GLY A 172 11.56 -11.40 7.44
CA GLY A 172 12.13 -10.94 6.17
C GLY A 172 12.84 -9.59 6.26
N VAL A 173 12.25 -8.64 6.98
CA VAL A 173 12.86 -7.32 7.22
C VAL A 173 14.15 -7.45 8.03
N VAL A 174 14.17 -8.29 9.06
CA VAL A 174 15.37 -8.54 9.89
C VAL A 174 16.49 -9.15 9.06
N VAL A 175 16.17 -10.16 8.23
CA VAL A 175 17.18 -10.76 7.32
C VAL A 175 17.76 -9.72 6.39
N ASN A 176 16.94 -8.93 5.77
CA ASN A 176 17.37 -7.87 4.88
C ASN A 176 18.28 -6.86 5.63
N PHE A 177 17.83 -6.34 6.77
CA PHE A 177 18.57 -5.41 7.60
C PHE A 177 19.97 -5.92 8.03
N VAL A 178 20.07 -7.22 8.34
CA VAL A 178 21.34 -7.84 8.73
C VAL A 178 22.25 -8.08 7.53
N PHE A 179 21.67 -8.57 6.41
CA PHE A 179 22.46 -8.92 5.23
C PHE A 179 22.85 -7.72 4.37
N ASP A 180 22.10 -6.61 4.42
CA ASP A 180 22.46 -5.38 3.68
C ASP A 180 23.91 -4.97 3.92
N PRO A 181 24.34 -4.60 5.14
CA PRO A 181 25.72 -4.17 5.36
C PRO A 181 26.73 -5.29 5.08
N ILE A 182 26.38 -6.56 5.34
CA ILE A 182 27.26 -7.70 5.13
C ILE A 182 27.58 -7.88 3.64
N LEU A 183 26.56 -7.86 2.80
CA LEU A 183 26.73 -8.10 1.35
C LEU A 183 27.15 -6.84 0.59
N ILE A 184 26.74 -5.67 1.04
CA ILE A 184 27.12 -4.40 0.42
C ILE A 184 28.63 -4.16 0.61
N PHE A 185 29.13 -4.25 1.85
CA PHE A 185 30.49 -3.88 2.20
C PHE A 185 31.47 -5.05 2.28
N GLY A 186 30.97 -6.30 2.20
CA GLY A 186 31.83 -7.49 2.27
C GLY A 186 32.36 -7.75 3.68
N ILE A 187 31.45 -7.99 4.65
CA ILE A 187 31.84 -8.27 6.04
C ILE A 187 31.97 -9.76 6.27
N GLY A 188 33.09 -10.17 6.89
CA GLY A 188 33.37 -11.57 7.24
C GLY A 188 33.77 -12.41 6.03
N ILE A 189 33.06 -13.49 5.78
CA ILE A 189 33.34 -14.44 4.66
C ILE A 189 32.72 -14.03 3.34
N PHE A 190 31.86 -13.00 3.33
CA PHE A 190 31.15 -12.57 2.14
C PHE A 190 31.96 -11.53 1.34
N PRO A 191 32.04 -11.66 0.00
CA PRO A 191 32.68 -10.64 -0.82
C PRO A 191 31.84 -9.36 -0.86
N ALA A 192 32.49 -8.22 -1.03
CA ALA A 192 31.80 -6.94 -1.25
C ALA A 192 31.07 -6.96 -2.60
N MET A 193 29.75 -6.98 -2.58
CA MET A 193 28.90 -7.04 -3.78
C MET A 193 28.37 -5.65 -4.20
N GLY A 194 28.63 -4.61 -3.40
CA GLY A 194 28.14 -3.26 -3.67
C GLY A 194 26.61 -3.21 -3.82
N ILE A 195 26.13 -2.53 -4.85
CA ILE A 195 24.69 -2.37 -5.14
C ILE A 195 23.95 -3.70 -5.38
N ARG A 196 24.65 -4.72 -5.92
CA ARG A 196 24.09 -6.07 -6.07
C ARG A 196 23.84 -6.71 -4.72
N GLY A 197 24.69 -6.42 -3.71
CA GLY A 197 24.53 -6.89 -2.34
C GLY A 197 23.22 -6.42 -1.72
N ALA A 198 22.85 -5.15 -1.87
CA ALA A 198 21.56 -4.62 -1.44
C ALA A 198 20.39 -5.37 -2.10
N ALA A 199 20.46 -5.59 -3.42
CA ALA A 199 19.42 -6.32 -4.14
C ALA A 199 19.31 -7.77 -3.66
N VAL A 200 20.43 -8.47 -3.44
CA VAL A 200 20.46 -9.87 -2.96
C VAL A 200 19.88 -9.96 -1.54
N ALA A 201 20.23 -9.04 -0.64
CA ALA A 201 19.69 -9.01 0.72
C ALA A 201 18.15 -8.82 0.70
N THR A 202 17.65 -7.95 -0.18
CA THR A 202 16.21 -7.73 -0.39
C THR A 202 15.53 -9.02 -0.89
N VAL A 203 16.10 -9.69 -1.88
CA VAL A 203 15.57 -10.98 -2.39
C VAL A 203 15.58 -12.05 -1.30
N ALA A 204 16.65 -12.14 -0.51
CA ALA A 204 16.75 -13.09 0.61
C ALA A 204 15.67 -12.85 1.67
N GLY A 205 15.41 -11.59 2.01
CA GLY A 205 14.33 -11.21 2.93
C GLY A 205 12.94 -11.65 2.43
N TYR A 206 12.63 -11.41 1.16
CA TYR A 206 11.36 -11.85 0.57
C TYR A 206 11.27 -13.37 0.43
N LEU A 207 12.36 -14.06 0.12
CA LEU A 207 12.42 -15.52 0.07
C LEU A 207 12.12 -16.14 1.45
N LEU A 208 12.76 -15.64 2.51
CA LEU A 208 12.48 -16.12 3.86
C LEU A 208 11.02 -15.85 4.25
N SER A 209 10.50 -14.64 3.97
CA SER A 209 9.10 -14.31 4.22
C SER A 209 8.16 -15.26 3.49
N MET A 210 8.45 -15.59 2.22
CA MET A 210 7.68 -16.55 1.42
C MET A 210 7.72 -17.97 2.02
N ILE A 211 8.90 -18.45 2.40
CA ILE A 211 9.07 -19.79 2.99
C ILE A 211 8.26 -19.91 4.30
N LEU A 212 8.40 -18.92 5.19
CA LEU A 212 7.66 -18.89 6.45
C LEU A 212 6.14 -18.75 6.22
N ALA A 213 5.73 -17.96 5.25
CA ALA A 213 4.33 -17.81 4.88
C ALA A 213 3.73 -19.13 4.36
N PHE A 214 4.47 -19.87 3.51
CA PHE A 214 4.06 -21.20 3.05
C PHE A 214 4.01 -22.22 4.20
N ALA A 215 5.03 -22.26 5.03
CA ALA A 215 5.05 -23.16 6.20
C ALA A 215 3.84 -22.93 7.10
N LEU A 216 3.45 -21.66 7.26
CA LEU A 216 2.27 -21.30 8.02
C LEU A 216 0.97 -21.70 7.31
N LEU A 217 0.85 -21.40 6.01
CA LEU A 217 -0.37 -21.68 5.23
C LEU A 217 -0.66 -23.18 5.14
N LEU A 218 0.38 -24.00 4.98
CA LEU A 218 0.26 -25.47 4.94
C LEU A 218 0.03 -26.11 6.31
N GLY A 219 0.16 -25.34 7.38
CA GLY A 219 -0.08 -25.80 8.74
C GLY A 219 -1.55 -26.19 8.96
N LYS A 220 -1.78 -27.35 9.60
CA LYS A 220 -3.13 -27.94 9.87
C LYS A 220 -4.07 -27.04 10.70
N LYS A 221 -3.54 -26.02 11.37
CA LYS A 221 -4.31 -25.12 12.24
C LYS A 221 -4.94 -23.91 11.50
N GLN A 222 -4.70 -23.77 10.19
CA GLN A 222 -5.22 -22.65 9.42
C GLN A 222 -6.70 -22.83 9.08
N LYS A 223 -7.45 -21.72 9.09
CA LYS A 223 -8.87 -21.70 8.75
C LYS A 223 -9.12 -21.85 7.25
N VAL A 224 -8.12 -21.63 6.43
CA VAL A 224 -8.16 -21.80 4.97
C VAL A 224 -7.00 -22.70 4.55
N GLN A 225 -7.24 -23.52 3.53
CA GLN A 225 -6.28 -24.53 3.08
C GLN A 225 -6.15 -24.49 1.56
N VAL A 226 -5.00 -24.94 1.07
CA VAL A 226 -4.77 -25.13 -0.37
C VAL A 226 -5.54 -26.38 -0.83
N LYS A 227 -6.45 -26.23 -1.79
CA LYS A 227 -7.26 -27.31 -2.34
C LYS A 227 -6.65 -27.78 -3.67
N ILE A 228 -5.90 -28.89 -3.64
CA ILE A 228 -5.27 -29.47 -4.83
C ILE A 228 -6.17 -30.55 -5.46
N LYS A 229 -6.80 -31.41 -4.64
CA LYS A 229 -7.69 -32.45 -5.15
C LYS A 229 -8.98 -31.86 -5.71
N GLY A 230 -9.32 -32.22 -6.96
CA GLY A 230 -10.50 -31.71 -7.65
C GLY A 230 -10.40 -30.20 -7.99
N PHE A 231 -9.20 -29.67 -8.12
CA PHE A 231 -9.00 -28.30 -8.54
C PHE A 231 -9.30 -28.12 -10.02
N HIS A 232 -10.16 -27.16 -10.32
CA HIS A 232 -10.45 -26.72 -11.69
C HIS A 232 -10.26 -25.21 -11.78
N LEU A 233 -9.57 -24.75 -12.81
CA LEU A 233 -9.33 -23.33 -13.04
C LEU A 233 -10.67 -22.63 -13.38
N GLN A 234 -11.07 -21.70 -12.53
CA GLN A 234 -12.33 -20.96 -12.68
C GLN A 234 -12.05 -19.54 -13.18
N LYS A 235 -12.26 -19.30 -14.48
CA LYS A 235 -12.05 -17.98 -15.10
C LYS A 235 -12.85 -16.87 -14.40
N TRP A 236 -14.08 -17.18 -13.98
CA TRP A 236 -14.91 -16.26 -13.24
C TRP A 236 -14.24 -15.81 -11.93
N LEU A 237 -13.67 -16.74 -11.16
CA LEU A 237 -13.02 -16.44 -9.89
C LEU A 237 -11.77 -15.58 -10.08
N ILE A 238 -11.00 -15.85 -11.13
CA ILE A 238 -9.85 -15.03 -11.53
C ILE A 238 -10.30 -13.60 -11.82
N GLY A 239 -11.34 -13.41 -12.63
CA GLY A 239 -11.91 -12.10 -12.92
C GLY A 239 -12.35 -11.36 -11.67
N ARG A 240 -12.94 -12.06 -10.69
CA ARG A 240 -13.36 -11.48 -9.42
C ARG A 240 -12.16 -11.05 -8.55
N ILE A 241 -11.08 -11.84 -8.52
CA ILE A 241 -9.85 -11.46 -7.80
C ILE A 241 -9.30 -10.15 -8.36
N PHE A 242 -9.16 -10.05 -9.68
CA PHE A 242 -8.68 -8.84 -10.33
C PHE A 242 -9.59 -7.64 -10.07
N THR A 243 -10.90 -7.80 -10.22
CA THR A 243 -11.88 -6.73 -10.05
C THR A 243 -11.87 -6.18 -8.62
N LEU A 244 -11.90 -7.06 -7.60
CA LEU A 244 -11.99 -6.64 -6.20
C LEU A 244 -10.68 -6.06 -5.65
N GLY A 245 -9.54 -6.44 -6.22
CA GLY A 245 -8.25 -5.87 -5.86
C GLY A 245 -7.90 -4.57 -6.59
N LEU A 246 -8.56 -4.29 -7.72
CA LEU A 246 -8.25 -3.16 -8.60
C LEU A 246 -8.23 -1.78 -7.89
N PRO A 247 -9.15 -1.45 -6.96
CA PRO A 247 -9.07 -0.16 -6.24
C PRO A 247 -7.75 0.01 -5.49
N SER A 248 -7.25 -1.05 -4.86
CA SER A 248 -5.98 -1.01 -4.11
C SER A 248 -4.77 -0.90 -5.03
N PHE A 249 -4.81 -1.54 -6.21
CA PHE A 249 -3.78 -1.35 -7.25
C PHE A 249 -3.73 0.10 -7.71
N ILE A 250 -4.86 0.66 -8.09
CA ILE A 250 -4.97 2.04 -8.58
C ILE A 250 -4.48 3.03 -7.51
N MET A 251 -4.87 2.83 -6.25
CA MET A 251 -4.41 3.67 -5.15
C MET A 251 -2.89 3.70 -5.03
N ASN A 252 -2.23 2.54 -5.10
CA ASN A 252 -0.78 2.45 -4.96
C ASN A 252 -0.03 2.92 -6.22
N ALA A 253 -0.51 2.58 -7.41
CA ALA A 253 0.09 2.99 -8.68
C ALA A 253 -0.01 4.51 -8.88
N LEU A 254 -1.17 5.11 -8.63
CA LEU A 254 -1.37 6.56 -8.80
C LEU A 254 -0.54 7.41 -7.84
N SER A 255 -0.18 6.89 -6.66
CA SER A 255 0.66 7.63 -5.71
C SER A 255 2.03 8.00 -6.31
N SER A 256 2.61 7.12 -7.13
CA SER A 256 3.88 7.40 -7.82
C SER A 256 3.70 8.44 -8.93
N PHE A 257 2.62 8.36 -9.70
CA PHE A 257 2.32 9.35 -10.73
C PHE A 257 2.04 10.74 -10.14
N MET A 258 1.35 10.79 -9.00
CA MET A 258 1.07 12.05 -8.30
C MET A 258 2.37 12.82 -8.00
N VAL A 259 3.39 12.15 -7.46
CA VAL A 259 4.68 12.80 -7.16
C VAL A 259 5.32 13.37 -8.43
N THR A 260 5.29 12.64 -9.53
CA THR A 260 5.83 13.09 -10.81
C THR A 260 5.10 14.32 -11.32
N PHE A 261 3.77 14.34 -11.27
CA PHE A 261 2.98 15.51 -11.69
C PHE A 261 3.22 16.74 -10.83
N VAL A 262 3.29 16.57 -9.50
CA VAL A 262 3.59 17.70 -8.61
C VAL A 262 4.96 18.28 -8.93
N ASN A 263 5.98 17.42 -9.10
CA ASN A 263 7.32 17.86 -9.46
C ASN A 263 7.34 18.60 -10.82
N PHE A 264 6.55 18.17 -11.80
CA PHE A 264 6.42 18.85 -13.08
C PHE A 264 5.98 20.31 -12.92
N PHE A 265 5.03 20.60 -12.03
CA PHE A 265 4.65 21.99 -11.72
C PHE A 265 5.73 22.74 -10.95
N LEU A 266 6.43 22.06 -10.01
CA LEU A 266 7.42 22.68 -9.15
C LEU A 266 8.72 23.05 -9.87
N VAL A 267 9.09 22.33 -10.92
CA VAL A 267 10.28 22.63 -11.76
C VAL A 267 10.25 24.07 -12.29
N ALA A 268 9.06 24.61 -12.57
CA ALA A 268 8.91 26.00 -13.06
C ALA A 268 9.25 27.08 -12.00
N TYR A 269 9.36 26.70 -10.71
CA TYR A 269 9.60 27.64 -9.60
C TYR A 269 11.01 27.57 -9.06
N SER A 270 11.44 26.44 -8.52
CA SER A 270 12.81 26.26 -8.00
C SER A 270 13.11 24.80 -7.63
N ASP A 271 14.41 24.44 -7.65
CA ASP A 271 14.90 23.16 -7.13
C ASP A 271 14.62 23.00 -5.63
N THR A 272 14.64 24.13 -4.89
CA THR A 272 14.31 24.15 -3.45
C THR A 272 12.86 23.74 -3.20
N ALA A 273 11.92 24.08 -4.08
CA ALA A 273 10.52 23.68 -3.99
C ALA A 273 10.34 22.18 -4.23
N ILE A 274 11.08 21.60 -5.18
CA ILE A 274 11.11 20.15 -5.43
C ILE A 274 11.68 19.41 -4.21
N ALA A 275 12.81 19.89 -3.68
CA ALA A 275 13.43 19.31 -2.50
C ALA A 275 12.50 19.38 -1.29
N PHE A 276 11.81 20.51 -1.09
CA PHE A 276 10.80 20.66 -0.04
C PHE A 276 9.66 19.63 -0.21
N PHE A 277 9.11 19.49 -1.41
CA PHE A 277 8.03 18.54 -1.64
C PHE A 277 8.48 17.09 -1.38
N GLY A 278 9.71 16.75 -1.75
CA GLY A 278 10.30 15.45 -1.41
C GLY A 278 10.39 15.19 0.10
N ALA A 279 10.81 16.17 0.88
CA ALA A 279 10.85 16.10 2.34
C ALA A 279 9.44 15.98 2.94
N TYR A 280 8.53 16.84 2.50
CA TYR A 280 7.12 16.80 2.91
C TYR A 280 6.46 15.45 2.61
N PHE A 281 6.68 14.90 1.41
CA PHE A 281 6.11 13.63 0.99
C PHE A 281 6.56 12.46 1.89
N LYS A 282 7.80 12.47 2.35
CA LYS A 282 8.29 11.47 3.31
C LYS A 282 7.57 11.58 4.66
N VAL A 283 7.32 12.80 5.15
CA VAL A 283 6.53 13.02 6.38
C VAL A 283 5.08 12.57 6.17
N GLN A 284 4.48 12.93 5.06
CA GLN A 284 3.12 12.52 4.70
C GLN A 284 2.99 11.00 4.63
N GLN A 285 3.93 10.30 4.01
CA GLN A 285 3.95 8.84 3.92
C GLN A 285 3.94 8.18 5.29
N LEU A 286 4.67 8.72 6.25
CA LEU A 286 4.68 8.20 7.63
C LEU A 286 3.28 8.29 8.27
N ILE A 287 2.56 9.38 8.04
CA ILE A 287 1.20 9.58 8.57
C ILE A 287 0.19 8.69 7.84
N VAL A 288 0.23 8.65 6.51
CA VAL A 288 -0.67 7.84 5.68
C VAL A 288 -0.48 6.34 5.93
N MET A 289 0.73 5.90 6.25
CA MET A 289 1.03 4.52 6.62
C MET A 289 0.17 4.04 7.81
N THR A 290 -0.10 4.91 8.79
CA THR A 290 -0.93 4.55 9.95
C THR A 290 -2.38 4.25 9.53
N VAL A 291 -2.92 5.01 8.57
CA VAL A 291 -4.25 4.74 7.99
C VAL A 291 -4.26 3.43 7.20
N ASN A 292 -3.24 3.18 6.41
CA ASN A 292 -3.14 1.94 5.64
C ASN A 292 -3.10 0.70 6.56
N GLY A 293 -2.42 0.78 7.70
CA GLY A 293 -2.40 -0.28 8.71
C GLY A 293 -3.79 -0.52 9.30
N LEU A 294 -4.53 0.55 9.62
CA LEU A 294 -5.93 0.46 10.09
C LEU A 294 -6.86 -0.16 9.03
N ILE A 295 -6.73 0.26 7.78
CA ILE A 295 -7.52 -0.27 6.67
C ILE A 295 -7.30 -1.77 6.50
N GLN A 296 -6.07 -2.25 6.61
CA GLN A 296 -5.76 -3.67 6.54
C GLN A 296 -6.49 -4.48 7.63
N GLY A 297 -6.72 -3.88 8.81
CA GLY A 297 -7.52 -4.49 9.88
C GLY A 297 -9.03 -4.38 9.62
N CYS A 298 -9.51 -3.22 9.18
CA CYS A 298 -10.94 -2.95 8.99
C CYS A 298 -11.55 -3.67 7.79
N LEU A 299 -10.84 -3.75 6.65
CA LEU A 299 -11.36 -4.31 5.41
C LEU A 299 -11.88 -5.74 5.57
N PRO A 300 -11.13 -6.72 6.10
CA PRO A 300 -11.63 -8.09 6.27
C PRO A 300 -12.77 -8.18 7.28
N ILE A 301 -12.80 -7.35 8.33
CA ILE A 301 -13.91 -7.31 9.30
C ILE A 301 -15.20 -6.86 8.59
N MET A 302 -15.13 -5.75 7.85
CA MET A 302 -16.27 -5.22 7.10
C MET A 302 -16.75 -6.23 6.06
N ARG A 303 -15.82 -6.81 5.30
CA ARG A 303 -16.14 -7.79 4.25
C ARG A 303 -16.76 -9.06 4.80
N PHE A 304 -16.22 -9.59 5.90
CA PHE A 304 -16.76 -10.77 6.57
C PHE A 304 -18.22 -10.54 7.02
N ASN A 305 -18.48 -9.42 7.70
CA ASN A 305 -19.82 -9.11 8.19
C ASN A 305 -20.80 -8.78 7.07
N TYR A 306 -20.33 -8.18 5.97
CA TYR A 306 -21.11 -8.01 4.74
C TYR A 306 -21.51 -9.37 4.17
N GLY A 307 -20.57 -10.30 4.04
CA GLY A 307 -20.81 -11.66 3.57
C GLY A 307 -21.75 -12.46 4.49
N ALA A 308 -21.66 -12.25 5.79
CA ALA A 308 -22.53 -12.84 6.80
C ALA A 308 -23.95 -12.22 6.88
N GLY A 309 -24.22 -11.16 6.12
CA GLY A 309 -25.49 -10.41 6.18
C GLY A 309 -25.66 -9.55 7.44
N ASN A 310 -24.63 -9.44 8.30
CA ASN A 310 -24.71 -8.69 9.54
C ASN A 310 -24.40 -7.20 9.29
N ARG A 311 -25.42 -6.46 8.89
CA ARG A 311 -25.33 -5.03 8.54
C ARG A 311 -24.97 -4.15 9.73
N ASP A 312 -25.46 -4.44 10.92
CA ASP A 312 -25.18 -3.63 12.12
C ASP A 312 -23.69 -3.70 12.50
N ARG A 313 -23.10 -4.89 12.43
CA ARG A 313 -21.67 -5.05 12.68
C ARG A 313 -20.82 -4.44 11.58
N LEU A 314 -21.25 -4.51 10.32
CA LEU A 314 -20.60 -3.83 9.20
C LEU A 314 -20.55 -2.32 9.44
N HIS A 315 -21.68 -1.71 9.78
CA HIS A 315 -21.76 -0.27 10.06
C HIS A 315 -20.98 0.12 11.32
N SER A 316 -21.03 -0.71 12.36
CA SER A 316 -20.22 -0.50 13.57
C SER A 316 -18.72 -0.54 13.23
N ALA A 317 -18.27 -1.50 12.44
CA ALA A 317 -16.88 -1.58 12.02
C ALA A 317 -16.44 -0.34 11.20
N PHE A 318 -17.29 0.14 10.31
CA PHE A 318 -17.05 1.37 9.57
C PHE A 318 -16.97 2.59 10.49
N ARG A 319 -17.90 2.75 11.43
CA ARG A 319 -17.92 3.89 12.38
C ARG A 319 -16.70 3.90 13.30
N TYR A 320 -16.38 2.78 13.93
CA TYR A 320 -15.18 2.67 14.78
C TYR A 320 -13.90 2.86 14.00
N GLY A 321 -13.79 2.26 12.80
CA GLY A 321 -12.64 2.45 11.92
C GLY A 321 -12.47 3.92 11.52
N THR A 322 -13.55 4.60 11.13
CA THR A 322 -13.52 6.03 10.81
C THR A 322 -13.11 6.88 12.00
N ALA A 323 -13.61 6.60 13.21
CA ALA A 323 -13.24 7.31 14.42
C ALA A 323 -11.73 7.17 14.73
N LEU A 324 -11.18 5.97 14.59
CA LEU A 324 -9.74 5.72 14.80
C LEU A 324 -8.88 6.42 13.73
N VAL A 325 -9.28 6.34 12.46
CA VAL A 325 -8.61 7.07 11.37
C VAL A 325 -8.65 8.58 11.65
N SER A 326 -9.80 9.11 12.08
CA SER A 326 -9.93 10.53 12.44
C SER A 326 -8.96 10.92 13.54
N GLY A 327 -8.88 10.13 14.62
CA GLY A 327 -7.94 10.39 15.71
C GLY A 327 -6.48 10.42 15.26
N MET A 328 -6.08 9.44 14.45
CA MET A 328 -4.71 9.39 13.90
C MET A 328 -4.42 10.53 12.94
N MET A 329 -5.38 10.89 12.06
CA MET A 329 -5.22 12.00 11.14
C MET A 329 -5.20 13.36 11.84
N ILE A 330 -6.02 13.55 12.87
CA ILE A 330 -5.96 14.75 13.71
C ILE A 330 -4.58 14.85 14.38
N LEU A 331 -4.08 13.76 14.95
CA LEU A 331 -2.75 13.73 15.57
C LEU A 331 -1.66 14.07 14.55
N GLY A 332 -1.70 13.46 13.35
CA GLY A 332 -0.77 13.76 12.26
C GLY A 332 -0.86 15.22 11.80
N THR A 333 -2.08 15.75 11.65
CA THR A 333 -2.31 17.16 11.29
C THR A 333 -1.72 18.10 12.35
N LEU A 334 -2.02 17.85 13.63
CA LEU A 334 -1.49 18.65 14.74
C LEU A 334 0.04 18.59 14.80
N THR A 335 0.63 17.42 14.61
CA THR A 335 2.09 17.25 14.57
C THR A 335 2.72 18.13 13.48
N VAL A 336 2.15 18.13 12.27
CA VAL A 336 2.69 18.91 11.14
C VAL A 336 2.42 20.40 11.30
N ILE A 337 1.30 20.80 11.90
CA ILE A 337 0.97 22.22 12.12
C ILE A 337 1.84 22.82 13.26
N LEU A 338 2.05 22.07 14.34
CA LEU A 338 2.76 22.57 15.53
C LEU A 338 4.28 22.49 15.40
N PHE A 339 4.78 21.45 14.72
CA PHE A 339 6.21 21.15 14.64
C PHE A 339 6.79 21.15 13.22
N PRO A 340 6.38 22.02 12.29
CA PRO A 340 6.84 21.97 10.90
C PRO A 340 8.35 22.26 10.77
N ALA A 341 8.87 23.18 11.58
CA ALA A 341 10.31 23.51 11.56
C ALA A 341 11.20 22.36 12.02
N GLN A 342 10.77 21.62 13.05
CA GLN A 342 11.48 20.44 13.56
C GLN A 342 11.44 19.30 12.54
N LEU A 343 10.28 19.07 11.90
CA LEU A 343 10.14 18.06 10.85
C LEU A 343 11.02 18.37 9.64
N LEU A 344 11.05 19.63 9.18
CA LEU A 344 11.97 20.05 8.12
C LEU A 344 13.43 19.96 8.54
N GLY A 345 13.73 20.20 9.82
CA GLY A 345 15.09 20.07 10.36
C GLY A 345 15.68 18.66 10.26
N LEU A 346 14.83 17.62 10.22
CA LEU A 346 15.26 16.24 9.99
C LEU A 346 15.85 16.00 8.59
N PHE A 347 15.54 16.88 7.64
CA PHE A 347 15.97 16.77 6.24
C PHE A 347 17.03 17.80 5.84
N THR A 348 17.80 18.34 6.81
CA THR A 348 18.84 19.36 6.57
C THR A 348 18.36 20.55 5.74
N ALA A 349 17.12 20.99 6.01
CA ALA A 349 16.46 22.04 5.27
C ALA A 349 17.24 23.36 5.30
N SER A 350 17.53 23.94 4.13
CA SER A 350 18.12 25.26 3.98
C SER A 350 17.20 26.35 4.55
N GLU A 351 17.74 27.52 4.85
CA GLU A 351 16.96 28.65 5.35
C GLU A 351 15.89 29.10 4.32
N ALA A 352 16.23 29.05 3.04
CA ALA A 352 15.32 29.29 1.94
C ALA A 352 14.16 28.26 1.93
N MET A 353 14.43 26.98 2.18
CA MET A 353 13.38 25.94 2.28
C MET A 353 12.49 26.16 3.50
N ARG A 354 13.04 26.59 4.63
CA ARG A 354 12.27 26.84 5.86
C ARG A 354 11.33 28.03 5.74
N SER A 355 11.75 29.09 5.05
CA SER A 355 10.96 30.33 4.94
C SER A 355 9.56 30.12 4.33
N PHE A 356 9.45 29.34 3.26
CA PHE A 356 8.14 29.03 2.66
C PHE A 356 7.58 27.66 3.09
N GLY A 357 8.46 26.71 3.40
CA GLY A 357 8.11 25.33 3.68
C GLY A 357 7.25 25.14 4.94
N ILE A 358 7.46 25.96 5.96
CA ILE A 358 6.64 25.95 7.18
C ILE A 358 5.17 26.27 6.86
N SER A 359 4.93 27.32 6.07
CA SER A 359 3.60 27.71 5.65
C SER A 359 2.97 26.68 4.72
N ALA A 360 3.74 26.15 3.76
CA ALA A 360 3.30 25.12 2.85
C ALA A 360 2.90 23.81 3.60
N MET A 361 3.69 23.36 4.56
CA MET A 361 3.38 22.20 5.41
C MET A 361 2.06 22.39 6.17
N ARG A 362 1.85 23.57 6.76
CA ARG A 362 0.61 23.87 7.50
C ARG A 362 -0.62 23.86 6.58
N ILE A 363 -0.52 24.42 5.39
CA ILE A 363 -1.60 24.42 4.38
C ILE A 363 -1.93 22.97 4.00
N MET A 364 -0.93 22.19 3.63
CA MET A 364 -1.14 20.82 3.16
C MET A 364 -1.60 19.86 4.26
N ALA A 365 -1.23 20.07 5.53
CA ALA A 365 -1.63 19.23 6.64
C ALA A 365 -3.14 19.17 6.87
N VAL A 366 -3.88 20.24 6.50
CA VAL A 366 -5.35 20.28 6.60
C VAL A 366 -6.00 19.18 5.75
N SER A 367 -5.33 18.74 4.68
CA SER A 367 -5.83 17.68 3.79
C SER A 367 -5.94 16.30 4.46
N TYR A 368 -5.17 16.02 5.50
CA TYR A 368 -5.04 14.67 6.07
C TYR A 368 -6.35 14.10 6.58
N LEU A 369 -7.16 14.89 7.26
CA LEU A 369 -8.42 14.41 7.81
C LEU A 369 -9.40 13.98 6.71
N PHE A 370 -9.53 14.79 5.67
CA PHE A 370 -10.39 14.49 4.52
C PHE A 370 -9.88 13.30 3.73
N CYS A 371 -8.54 13.17 3.59
CA CYS A 371 -7.87 12.02 3.02
C CYS A 371 -8.23 10.71 3.77
N GLY A 372 -8.16 10.73 5.10
CA GLY A 372 -8.52 9.58 5.93
C GLY A 372 -9.99 9.17 5.76
N TRP A 373 -10.90 10.10 5.75
CA TRP A 373 -12.33 9.84 5.56
C TRP A 373 -12.65 9.31 4.16
N SER A 374 -12.11 9.92 3.11
CA SER A 374 -12.28 9.45 1.74
C SER A 374 -11.77 8.02 1.55
N THR A 375 -10.63 7.71 2.18
CA THR A 375 -10.04 6.37 2.12
C THR A 375 -10.88 5.34 2.87
N MET A 376 -11.45 5.68 4.03
CA MET A 376 -12.37 4.79 4.75
C MET A 376 -13.67 4.54 4.00
N ILE A 377 -14.23 5.55 3.33
CA ILE A 377 -15.41 5.38 2.45
C ILE A 377 -15.06 4.45 1.28
N SER A 378 -13.93 4.68 0.61
CA SER A 378 -13.46 3.82 -0.48
C SER A 378 -13.28 2.36 -0.01
N THR A 379 -12.74 2.16 1.19
CA THR A 379 -12.57 0.82 1.80
C THR A 379 -13.92 0.15 2.11
N TYR A 380 -14.90 0.90 2.59
CA TYR A 380 -16.26 0.38 2.78
C TYR A 380 -16.89 -0.06 1.46
N LEU A 381 -16.77 0.77 0.41
CA LEU A 381 -17.26 0.45 -0.94
C LEU A 381 -16.58 -0.80 -1.49
N GLN A 382 -15.28 -0.95 -1.29
CA GLN A 382 -14.54 -2.17 -1.66
C GLN A 382 -15.02 -3.40 -0.87
N ALA A 383 -15.24 -3.27 0.45
CA ALA A 383 -15.78 -4.35 1.29
C ALA A 383 -17.19 -4.78 0.87
N THR A 384 -18.00 -3.87 0.36
CA THR A 384 -19.38 -4.12 -0.12
C THR A 384 -19.45 -4.43 -1.63
N GLU A 385 -18.31 -4.70 -2.27
CA GLU A 385 -18.20 -5.02 -3.71
C GLU A 385 -18.60 -3.89 -4.67
N GLN A 386 -18.72 -2.67 -4.18
CA GLN A 386 -18.95 -1.49 -5.01
C GLN A 386 -17.62 -0.98 -5.57
N VAL A 387 -17.03 -1.75 -6.49
CA VAL A 387 -15.66 -1.56 -6.98
C VAL A 387 -15.52 -0.26 -7.75
N PHE A 388 -16.41 0.03 -8.71
CA PHE A 388 -16.32 1.21 -9.56
C PHE A 388 -16.36 2.53 -8.76
N PRO A 389 -17.31 2.74 -7.82
CA PRO A 389 -17.28 3.91 -6.94
C PRO A 389 -15.99 4.03 -6.11
N SER A 390 -15.45 2.91 -5.62
CA SER A 390 -14.18 2.90 -4.89
C SER A 390 -13.01 3.37 -5.75
N ILE A 391 -12.92 2.88 -7.00
CA ILE A 391 -11.91 3.32 -7.98
C ILE A 391 -12.06 4.80 -8.30
N LEU A 392 -13.30 5.24 -8.55
CA LEU A 392 -13.59 6.63 -8.90
C LEU A 392 -13.09 7.60 -7.82
N ILE A 393 -13.30 7.29 -6.54
CA ILE A 393 -12.78 8.11 -5.43
C ILE A 393 -11.25 8.20 -5.49
N GLN A 394 -10.54 7.11 -5.77
CA GLN A 394 -9.08 7.11 -5.84
C GLN A 394 -8.56 7.92 -7.06
N LEU A 395 -9.22 7.76 -8.21
CA LEU A 395 -8.88 8.53 -9.42
C LEU A 395 -9.13 10.03 -9.25
N LEU A 396 -10.26 10.40 -8.67
CA LEU A 396 -10.59 11.80 -8.38
C LEU A 396 -9.53 12.41 -7.47
N ARG A 397 -9.20 11.73 -6.38
CA ARG A 397 -8.31 12.23 -5.34
C ARG A 397 -6.88 12.42 -5.81
N GLN A 398 -6.31 11.43 -6.50
CA GLN A 398 -4.87 11.39 -6.79
C GLN A 398 -4.52 11.88 -8.19
N PHE A 399 -5.50 12.02 -9.06
CA PHE A 399 -5.26 12.37 -10.46
C PHE A 399 -6.18 13.48 -10.94
N LEU A 400 -7.46 13.21 -11.16
CA LEU A 400 -8.34 14.11 -11.88
C LEU A 400 -8.51 15.47 -11.16
N LEU A 401 -8.96 15.46 -9.91
CA LEU A 401 -9.19 16.71 -9.18
C LEU A 401 -7.88 17.38 -8.77
N LEU A 402 -6.86 16.59 -8.38
CA LEU A 402 -5.59 17.16 -7.95
C LEU A 402 -4.94 17.97 -9.08
N ILE A 403 -4.82 17.38 -10.27
CA ILE A 403 -4.21 18.05 -11.43
C ILE A 403 -5.04 19.27 -11.85
N SER A 404 -6.38 19.12 -11.89
CA SER A 404 -7.27 20.20 -12.30
C SER A 404 -7.20 21.40 -11.35
N PHE A 405 -7.26 21.15 -10.03
CA PHE A 405 -7.15 22.21 -9.03
C PHE A 405 -5.73 22.79 -8.97
N MET A 406 -4.70 21.95 -9.12
CA MET A 406 -3.32 22.42 -9.14
C MET A 406 -3.09 23.39 -10.31
N TRP A 407 -3.52 23.00 -11.53
CA TRP A 407 -3.41 23.85 -12.71
C TRP A 407 -4.22 25.15 -12.58
N GLY A 408 -5.44 25.10 -12.03
CA GLY A 408 -6.28 26.29 -11.86
C GLY A 408 -5.77 27.23 -10.77
N LEU A 409 -5.40 26.70 -9.60
CA LEU A 409 -4.94 27.49 -8.46
C LEU A 409 -3.52 28.02 -8.65
N GLU A 410 -2.67 27.29 -9.38
CA GLU A 410 -1.32 27.74 -9.75
C GLU A 410 -1.37 29.02 -10.58
N LYS A 411 -2.30 29.13 -11.54
CA LYS A 411 -2.50 30.36 -12.34
C LYS A 411 -2.93 31.56 -11.50
N LEU A 412 -3.70 31.34 -10.43
CA LEU A 412 -4.23 32.40 -9.57
C LEU A 412 -3.25 32.78 -8.45
N LEU A 413 -2.63 31.81 -7.81
CA LEU A 413 -1.88 31.98 -6.58
C LEU A 413 -0.42 31.52 -6.68
N LYS A 414 0.05 31.18 -7.89
CA LYS A 414 1.40 30.69 -8.16
C LYS A 414 1.72 29.47 -7.27
N ILE A 415 2.92 29.41 -6.69
CA ILE A 415 3.38 28.29 -5.87
C ILE A 415 2.46 28.00 -4.66
N THR A 416 1.86 29.02 -4.06
CA THR A 416 0.91 28.85 -2.96
C THR A 416 -0.34 28.10 -3.43
N GLY A 417 -0.75 28.30 -4.67
CA GLY A 417 -1.85 27.58 -5.31
C GLY A 417 -1.57 26.09 -5.43
N ILE A 418 -0.31 25.70 -5.68
CA ILE A 418 0.11 24.29 -5.70
C ILE A 418 -0.11 23.66 -4.33
N TRP A 419 0.30 24.31 -3.24
CA TRP A 419 0.11 23.79 -1.88
C TRP A 419 -1.37 23.75 -1.48
N LEU A 420 -2.14 24.74 -1.85
CA LEU A 420 -3.57 24.81 -1.56
C LEU A 420 -4.39 23.79 -2.37
N SER A 421 -3.89 23.33 -3.50
CA SER A 421 -4.57 22.28 -4.28
C SER A 421 -4.80 20.99 -3.50
N PHE A 422 -3.90 20.63 -2.56
CA PHE A 422 -4.05 19.42 -1.74
C PHE A 422 -5.30 19.46 -0.84
N PRO A 423 -5.47 20.43 0.08
CA PRO A 423 -6.68 20.48 0.91
C PRO A 423 -7.96 20.69 0.10
N VAL A 424 -7.92 21.47 -0.99
CA VAL A 424 -9.09 21.66 -1.86
C VAL A 424 -9.50 20.35 -2.52
N THR A 425 -8.53 19.60 -3.08
CA THR A 425 -8.76 18.29 -3.69
C THR A 425 -9.34 17.30 -2.70
N GLU A 426 -8.73 17.18 -1.53
CA GLU A 426 -9.16 16.19 -0.52
C GLU A 426 -10.55 16.53 0.02
N THR A 427 -10.85 17.81 0.22
CA THR A 427 -12.19 18.26 0.63
C THR A 427 -13.24 17.98 -0.46
N ALA A 428 -12.97 18.34 -1.72
CA ALA A 428 -13.86 18.04 -2.83
C ALA A 428 -14.09 16.54 -3.00
N THR A 429 -13.02 15.75 -2.93
CA THR A 429 -13.11 14.28 -2.99
C THR A 429 -13.93 13.72 -1.85
N PHE A 430 -13.75 14.21 -0.63
CA PHE A 430 -14.53 13.77 0.53
C PHE A 430 -16.03 14.07 0.35
N VAL A 431 -16.38 15.25 -0.14
CA VAL A 431 -17.79 15.60 -0.40
C VAL A 431 -18.38 14.66 -1.46
N LEU A 432 -17.68 14.41 -2.56
CA LEU A 432 -18.11 13.47 -3.59
C LEU A 432 -18.19 12.03 -3.06
N ALA A 433 -17.21 11.58 -2.29
CA ALA A 433 -17.23 10.26 -1.65
C ALA A 433 -18.44 10.10 -0.71
N LEU A 434 -18.77 11.15 0.05
CA LEU A 434 -19.93 11.13 0.94
C LEU A 434 -21.25 11.06 0.17
N LEU A 435 -21.36 11.77 -0.96
CA LEU A 435 -22.54 11.68 -1.84
C LEU A 435 -22.68 10.28 -2.43
N ILE A 436 -21.60 9.70 -2.94
CA ILE A 436 -21.57 8.33 -3.46
C ILE A 436 -21.97 7.33 -2.38
N PHE A 437 -21.42 7.47 -1.16
CA PHE A 437 -21.73 6.61 -0.03
C PHE A 437 -23.22 6.66 0.35
N ARG A 438 -23.79 7.87 0.43
CA ARG A 438 -25.21 8.06 0.73
C ARG A 438 -26.11 7.46 -0.35
N ALA A 439 -25.78 7.65 -1.63
CA ALA A 439 -26.52 7.06 -2.75
C ALA A 439 -26.45 5.53 -2.74
N GLY A 440 -25.28 4.95 -2.47
CA GLY A 440 -25.08 3.49 -2.34
C GLY A 440 -25.92 2.88 -1.21
N ARG A 441 -25.92 3.51 -0.04
CA ARG A 441 -26.74 3.06 1.09
C ARG A 441 -28.24 3.09 0.80
N LYS A 442 -28.73 4.11 0.10
CA LYS A 442 -30.15 4.21 -0.28
C LYS A 442 -30.58 3.05 -1.18
N LYS A 443 -29.73 2.63 -2.12
CA LYS A 443 -29.96 1.44 -2.95
C LYS A 443 -29.98 0.14 -2.14
N GLU A 444 -29.09 -0.02 -1.17
CA GLU A 444 -29.04 -1.20 -0.31
C GLU A 444 -30.32 -1.34 0.54
N THR A 445 -30.87 -0.24 1.03
CA THR A 445 -32.11 -0.25 1.84
C THR A 445 -33.33 -0.59 0.98
N LEU A 446 -33.40 -0.10 -0.24
CA LEU A 446 -34.48 -0.42 -1.19
C LEU A 446 -34.47 -1.89 -1.62
N CYS A 447 -33.29 -2.48 -1.86
CA CYS A 447 -33.18 -3.90 -2.22
C CYS A 447 -33.44 -4.86 -1.05
N SER A 448 -33.31 -4.44 0.20
CA SER A 448 -33.63 -5.26 1.38
C SER A 448 -35.13 -5.28 1.68
N GLY A 449 -35.86 -4.22 1.38
CA GLY A 449 -37.31 -4.12 1.55
C GLY A 449 -38.13 -4.98 0.58
N THR A 450 -37.56 -5.35 -0.59
CA THR A 450 -38.24 -6.19 -1.58
C THR A 450 -38.03 -7.69 -1.37
N LYS A 451 -37.25 -8.14 -0.40
CA LYS A 451 -37.07 -9.56 -0.05
C LYS A 451 -37.92 -10.05 1.12
N THR A 452 -38.78 -9.20 1.67
CA THR A 452 -39.71 -9.52 2.78
C THR A 452 -41.19 -9.50 2.37
N GLN A 453 -41.49 -9.67 1.08
CA GLN A 453 -42.85 -9.99 0.60
C GLN A 453 -42.89 -11.34 -0.05
#